data_f201b03b142eb63bd8fb7c2b63be2912
#
_entry.id   f201b03b142eb63bd8fb7c2b63be2912
#
_cell.length_a   1.000
_cell.length_b   1.000
_cell.length_c   1.000
_cell.angle_alpha   90.00
_cell.angle_beta   90.00
_cell.angle_gamma   90.00
#
_symmetry.space_group_name_H-M   'P 1'
#
loop_
_entity.id
_entity.type
_entity.pdbx_description
1 polymer ?
#
loop_
_entity_poly.entity_id
_entity_poly.type
_entity_poly.pdbx_seq_one_letter_code
_entity_poly.pdbx_strand_id
1 'polypeptide(L)'
;MVPNMKAKYTADVAPALMKKFEYESVMQIPKIDKVVINVGCGKEANGNSKVIEAIVRDVTAISGQKPIITHAKKSIANFKLREGMPVGVKVTLRRNRMWEFLDRLFNVALPRVRDFRGINGDAFDGRGNYSLGLTEQLIFPEISYEQIDKLRGMNIVICTTANTDEEAKELLTLMGAPFEK
;
A
#
# COMPACT_ATOMS: atom_id res chain seq x y z
N MET A 1 -9.12 -12.84 -16.64
CA MET A 1 -9.44 -13.48 -15.34
C MET A 1 -9.80 -12.38 -14.35
N VAL A 2 -10.86 -12.56 -13.57
CA VAL A 2 -11.25 -11.57 -12.54
C VAL A 2 -10.46 -11.89 -11.28
N PRO A 3 -9.77 -10.91 -10.65
CA PRO A 3 -9.06 -11.14 -9.38
C PRO A 3 -10.00 -11.60 -8.27
N ASN A 4 -9.56 -12.53 -7.43
CA ASN A 4 -10.36 -13.11 -6.34
C ASN A 4 -10.93 -12.04 -5.40
N MET A 5 -10.10 -11.07 -5.01
CA MET A 5 -10.52 -9.97 -4.14
C MET A 5 -11.61 -9.10 -4.77
N LYS A 6 -11.56 -8.88 -6.09
CA LYS A 6 -12.62 -8.15 -6.79
C LYS A 6 -13.92 -8.94 -6.81
N ALA A 7 -13.84 -10.26 -7.03
CA ALA A 7 -15.01 -11.14 -6.99
C ALA A 7 -15.64 -11.13 -5.59
N LYS A 8 -14.83 -11.26 -4.52
CA LYS A 8 -15.26 -11.16 -3.12
C LYS A 8 -15.93 -9.81 -2.82
N TYR A 9 -15.33 -8.71 -3.28
CA TYR A 9 -15.93 -7.39 -3.10
C TYR A 9 -17.33 -7.31 -3.69
N THR A 10 -17.51 -7.80 -4.91
CA THR A 10 -18.80 -7.72 -5.62
C THR A 10 -19.85 -8.66 -5.03
N ALA A 11 -19.44 -9.89 -4.64
CA ALA A 11 -20.37 -10.93 -4.18
C ALA A 11 -20.80 -10.71 -2.71
N ASP A 12 -19.85 -10.40 -1.85
CA ASP A 12 -20.07 -10.44 -0.40
C ASP A 12 -20.00 -9.05 0.26
N VAL A 13 -18.96 -8.27 -0.06
CA VAL A 13 -18.64 -7.04 0.67
C VAL A 13 -19.61 -5.91 0.34
N ALA A 14 -19.89 -5.67 -0.94
CA ALA A 14 -20.77 -4.58 -1.35
C ALA A 14 -22.22 -4.75 -0.83
N PRO A 15 -22.85 -5.95 -0.89
CA PRO A 15 -24.16 -6.15 -0.29
C PRO A 15 -24.17 -6.01 1.24
N ALA A 16 -23.10 -6.47 1.92
CA ALA A 16 -22.99 -6.34 3.37
C ALA A 16 -22.89 -4.88 3.81
N LEU A 17 -22.07 -4.07 3.13
CA LEU A 17 -21.95 -2.63 3.39
C LEU A 17 -23.26 -1.89 3.12
N MET A 18 -23.94 -2.21 2.03
CA MET A 18 -25.23 -1.63 1.69
C MET A 18 -26.26 -1.86 2.80
N LYS A 19 -26.29 -3.08 3.35
CA LYS A 19 -27.20 -3.42 4.44
C LYS A 19 -26.81 -2.76 5.78
N LYS A 20 -25.51 -2.66 6.08
CA LYS A 20 -25.03 -2.13 7.36
C LYS A 20 -25.19 -0.62 7.48
N PHE A 21 -24.92 0.11 6.40
CA PHE A 21 -24.97 1.58 6.38
C PHE A 21 -26.22 2.14 5.71
N GLU A 22 -27.16 1.27 5.31
CA GLU A 22 -28.47 1.64 4.75
C GLU A 22 -28.37 2.61 3.55
N TYR A 23 -27.40 2.36 2.63
CA TYR A 23 -27.23 3.22 1.45
C TYR A 23 -28.45 3.16 0.53
N GLU A 24 -28.90 4.31 0.06
CA GLU A 24 -30.03 4.44 -0.88
C GLU A 24 -29.66 3.98 -2.30
N SER A 25 -28.39 4.11 -2.67
CA SER A 25 -27.89 3.77 -4.01
C SER A 25 -26.65 2.90 -3.96
N VAL A 26 -26.57 1.95 -4.89
CA VAL A 26 -25.37 1.11 -5.10
C VAL A 26 -24.12 1.95 -5.40
N MET A 27 -24.27 3.16 -5.94
CA MET A 27 -23.14 4.04 -6.26
C MET A 27 -22.53 4.71 -5.02
N GLN A 28 -23.24 4.73 -3.89
CA GLN A 28 -22.75 5.26 -2.61
C GLN A 28 -21.82 4.28 -1.88
N ILE A 29 -21.91 2.99 -2.20
CA ILE A 29 -21.13 1.96 -1.53
C ILE A 29 -19.62 2.27 -1.68
N PRO A 30 -18.87 2.33 -0.56
CA PRO A 30 -17.44 2.60 -0.60
C PRO A 30 -16.69 1.49 -1.34
N LYS A 31 -15.73 1.90 -2.16
CA LYS A 31 -14.87 1.01 -2.94
C LYS A 31 -13.41 1.44 -2.82
N ILE A 32 -12.49 0.53 -3.07
CA ILE A 32 -11.07 0.84 -3.15
C ILE A 32 -10.79 1.50 -4.51
N ASP A 33 -10.23 2.69 -4.51
CA ASP A 33 -9.86 3.46 -5.72
C ASP A 33 -8.45 3.11 -6.21
N LYS A 34 -7.49 3.17 -5.31
CA LYS A 34 -6.07 2.92 -5.61
C LYS A 34 -5.30 2.48 -4.37
N VAL A 35 -4.17 1.83 -4.62
CA VAL A 35 -3.15 1.56 -3.60
C VAL A 35 -1.86 2.25 -4.02
N VAL A 36 -1.27 2.99 -3.11
CA VAL A 36 0.00 3.69 -3.33
C VAL A 36 1.06 3.05 -2.44
N ILE A 37 2.14 2.60 -3.03
CA ILE A 37 3.31 2.09 -2.32
C ILE A 37 4.40 3.14 -2.46
N ASN A 38 5.01 3.54 -1.35
CA ASN A 38 6.09 4.51 -1.31
C ASN A 38 7.25 3.99 -0.47
N VAL A 39 8.46 4.11 -1.01
CA VAL A 39 9.71 3.81 -0.32
C VAL A 39 10.55 5.09 -0.28
N GLY A 40 10.78 5.60 0.94
CA GLY A 40 11.66 6.74 1.15
C GLY A 40 13.12 6.31 1.23
N CYS A 41 13.98 6.88 0.39
CA CYS A 41 15.42 6.56 0.37
C CYS A 41 16.32 7.78 0.62
N GLY A 42 15.75 8.90 1.04
CA GLY A 42 16.34 10.23 1.18
C GLY A 42 17.84 10.30 1.47
N LYS A 43 18.29 9.87 2.64
CA LYS A 43 19.71 9.94 3.02
C LYS A 43 20.60 8.94 2.27
N GLU A 44 20.07 7.78 1.91
CA GLU A 44 20.82 6.71 1.26
C GLU A 44 21.01 6.98 -0.24
N ALA A 45 20.06 7.69 -0.85
CA ALA A 45 20.11 8.07 -2.26
C ALA A 45 21.07 9.24 -2.56
N ASN A 46 21.53 9.96 -1.52
CA ASN A 46 22.45 11.08 -1.70
C ASN A 46 23.79 10.62 -2.28
N GLY A 47 23.90 10.73 -3.62
CA GLY A 47 25.12 10.40 -4.36
C GLY A 47 25.22 8.95 -4.85
N ASN A 48 24.23 8.10 -4.61
CA ASN A 48 24.29 6.70 -5.03
C ASN A 48 23.05 6.27 -5.86
N SER A 49 23.15 6.36 -7.17
CA SER A 49 22.07 5.93 -8.09
C SER A 49 21.77 4.43 -8.01
N LYS A 50 22.75 3.60 -7.66
CA LYS A 50 22.59 2.14 -7.55
C LYS A 50 21.56 1.76 -6.47
N VAL A 51 21.50 2.53 -5.37
CA VAL A 51 20.50 2.31 -4.30
C VAL A 51 19.09 2.48 -4.84
N ILE A 52 18.85 3.50 -5.66
CA ILE A 52 17.54 3.78 -6.24
C ILE A 52 17.15 2.70 -7.24
N GLU A 53 18.10 2.24 -8.06
CA GLU A 53 17.87 1.17 -9.02
C GLU A 53 17.50 -0.14 -8.32
N ALA A 54 18.14 -0.46 -7.18
CA ALA A 54 17.80 -1.61 -6.35
C ALA A 54 16.36 -1.49 -5.83
N ILE A 55 15.98 -0.32 -5.27
CA ILE A 55 14.61 -0.08 -4.77
C ILE A 55 13.58 -0.16 -5.91
N VAL A 56 13.89 0.39 -7.07
CA VAL A 56 13.03 0.31 -8.26
C VAL A 56 12.80 -1.15 -8.67
N ARG A 57 13.85 -1.97 -8.65
CA ARG A 57 13.76 -3.40 -8.95
C ARG A 57 12.86 -4.11 -7.94
N ASP A 58 13.08 -3.90 -6.64
CA ASP A 58 12.31 -4.53 -5.56
C ASP A 58 10.82 -4.13 -5.63
N VAL A 59 10.53 -2.85 -5.76
CA VAL A 59 9.14 -2.36 -5.87
C VAL A 59 8.49 -2.84 -7.18
N THR A 60 9.26 -3.00 -8.27
CA THR A 60 8.74 -3.56 -9.52
C THR A 60 8.36 -5.03 -9.34
N ALA A 61 9.19 -5.82 -8.65
CA ALA A 61 8.90 -7.22 -8.37
C ALA A 61 7.62 -7.37 -7.52
N ILE A 62 7.48 -6.57 -6.45
CA ILE A 62 6.32 -6.59 -5.55
C ILE A 62 5.04 -6.16 -6.27
N SER A 63 5.10 -5.07 -7.04
CA SER A 63 3.90 -4.43 -7.60
C SER A 63 3.50 -4.94 -8.98
N GLY A 64 4.43 -5.58 -9.70
CA GLY A 64 4.25 -5.95 -11.10
C GLY A 64 4.17 -4.73 -12.05
N GLN A 65 4.56 -3.54 -11.57
CA GLN A 65 4.52 -2.30 -12.34
C GLN A 65 5.77 -1.47 -12.06
N LYS A 66 6.37 -0.88 -13.11
CA LYS A 66 7.53 0.02 -12.96
C LYS A 66 7.15 1.25 -12.13
N PRO A 67 7.82 1.49 -10.99
CA PRO A 67 7.57 2.65 -10.15
C PRO A 67 8.18 3.93 -10.73
N ILE A 68 7.76 5.06 -10.18
CA ILE A 68 8.27 6.40 -10.51
C ILE A 68 9.26 6.82 -9.43
N ILE A 69 10.41 7.33 -9.82
CA ILE A 69 11.38 7.96 -8.92
C ILE A 69 10.85 9.36 -8.58
N THR A 70 10.78 9.67 -7.30
CA THR A 70 10.36 10.99 -6.82
C THR A 70 11.57 11.86 -6.57
N HIS A 71 11.54 13.10 -7.08
CA HIS A 71 12.62 14.06 -6.95
C HIS A 71 12.27 15.18 -5.98
N ALA A 72 13.29 15.75 -5.33
CA ALA A 72 13.14 16.89 -4.45
C ALA A 72 12.71 18.12 -5.23
N LYS A 73 11.69 18.82 -4.73
CA LYS A 73 11.15 20.06 -5.33
C LYS A 73 11.88 21.31 -4.88
N LYS A 74 12.59 21.27 -3.74
CA LYS A 74 13.32 22.39 -3.15
C LYS A 74 14.63 21.88 -2.54
N SER A 75 15.63 22.75 -2.52
CA SER A 75 16.90 22.50 -1.80
C SER A 75 16.72 22.77 -0.32
N ILE A 76 17.16 21.85 0.55
CA ILE A 76 17.10 21.96 2.01
C ILE A 76 18.47 21.63 2.58
N ALA A 77 19.17 22.65 3.09
CA ALA A 77 20.56 22.51 3.57
C ALA A 77 20.69 21.52 4.75
N ASN A 78 19.76 21.55 5.71
CA ASN A 78 19.77 20.65 6.88
C ASN A 78 19.72 19.15 6.50
N PHE A 79 19.08 18.81 5.42
CA PHE A 79 19.01 17.44 4.91
C PHE A 79 20.04 17.13 3.83
N LYS A 80 20.95 18.08 3.52
CA LYS A 80 21.92 17.99 2.41
C LYS A 80 21.25 17.64 1.07
N LEU A 81 20.04 18.16 0.86
CA LEU A 81 19.20 17.89 -0.27
C LEU A 81 19.24 19.05 -1.25
N ARG A 82 19.46 18.75 -2.53
CA ARG A 82 19.36 19.72 -3.63
C ARG A 82 18.13 19.45 -4.47
N GLU A 83 17.59 20.47 -5.07
CA GLU A 83 16.52 20.37 -6.04
C GLU A 83 16.89 19.40 -7.17
N GLY A 84 15.95 18.55 -7.59
CA GLY A 84 16.17 17.52 -8.60
C GLY A 84 16.81 16.23 -8.09
N MET A 85 17.30 16.18 -6.84
CA MET A 85 17.83 14.94 -6.29
C MET A 85 16.72 13.91 -6.05
N PRO A 86 16.98 12.62 -6.34
CA PRO A 86 16.01 11.56 -6.06
C PRO A 86 15.86 11.33 -4.55
N VAL A 87 14.63 11.26 -4.07
CA VAL A 87 14.29 11.17 -2.63
C VAL A 87 13.59 9.86 -2.29
N GLY A 88 12.89 9.27 -3.25
CA GLY A 88 12.11 8.08 -3.02
C GLY A 88 11.61 7.45 -4.30
N VAL A 89 10.92 6.33 -4.12
CA VAL A 89 10.31 5.56 -5.20
C VAL A 89 8.84 5.34 -4.86
N LYS A 90 7.95 5.60 -5.82
CA LYS A 90 6.50 5.49 -5.64
C LYS A 90 5.86 4.71 -6.78
N VAL A 91 4.89 3.85 -6.47
CA VAL A 91 4.01 3.23 -7.45
C VAL A 91 2.55 3.38 -7.05
N THR A 92 1.68 3.61 -8.03
CA THR A 92 0.23 3.69 -7.82
C THR A 92 -0.42 2.55 -8.57
N LEU A 93 -1.08 1.66 -7.85
CA LEU A 93 -1.78 0.51 -8.40
C LEU A 93 -3.28 0.81 -8.48
N ARG A 94 -3.89 0.41 -9.60
CA ARG A 94 -5.32 0.56 -9.88
C ARG A 94 -5.87 -0.68 -10.56
N ARG A 95 -7.19 -0.84 -10.56
CA ARG A 95 -7.90 -1.92 -11.25
C ARG A 95 -7.40 -3.31 -10.81
N ASN A 96 -7.15 -4.22 -11.75
CA ASN A 96 -6.80 -5.61 -11.46
C ASN A 96 -5.50 -5.74 -10.64
N ARG A 97 -4.45 -4.98 -10.99
CA ARG A 97 -3.17 -4.99 -10.24
C ARG A 97 -3.32 -4.59 -8.78
N MET A 98 -4.22 -3.65 -8.50
CA MET A 98 -4.55 -3.24 -7.14
C MET A 98 -5.17 -4.40 -6.35
N TRP A 99 -6.15 -5.10 -6.94
CA TRP A 99 -6.82 -6.22 -6.27
C TRP A 99 -5.88 -7.41 -6.04
N GLU A 100 -5.04 -7.74 -7.02
CA GLU A 100 -4.03 -8.79 -6.91
C GLU A 100 -2.98 -8.46 -5.84
N PHE A 101 -2.56 -7.20 -5.75
CA PHE A 101 -1.63 -6.75 -4.71
C PHE A 101 -2.25 -6.85 -3.31
N LEU A 102 -3.51 -6.42 -3.14
CA LEU A 102 -4.21 -6.51 -1.86
C LEU A 102 -4.42 -7.97 -1.41
N ASP A 103 -4.71 -8.86 -2.34
CA ASP A 103 -4.83 -10.30 -2.06
C ASP A 103 -3.52 -10.85 -1.48
N ARG A 104 -2.40 -10.58 -2.13
CA ARG A 104 -1.08 -10.98 -1.64
C ARG A 104 -0.70 -10.29 -0.34
N LEU A 105 -1.02 -9.01 -0.18
CA LEU A 105 -0.74 -8.26 1.03
C LEU A 105 -1.44 -8.88 2.25
N PHE A 106 -2.74 -9.11 2.18
CA PHE A 106 -3.53 -9.58 3.32
C PHE A 106 -3.33 -11.06 3.61
N ASN A 107 -3.27 -11.89 2.59
CA ASN A 107 -3.25 -13.34 2.76
C ASN A 107 -1.84 -13.95 2.83
N VAL A 108 -0.83 -13.28 2.28
CA VAL A 108 0.53 -13.83 2.20
C VAL A 108 1.55 -12.99 2.93
N ALA A 109 1.60 -11.68 2.67
CA ALA A 109 2.67 -10.84 3.19
C ALA A 109 2.50 -10.49 4.68
N LEU A 110 1.31 -10.04 5.11
CA LEU A 110 1.06 -9.68 6.51
C LEU A 110 1.25 -10.84 7.48
N PRO A 111 0.77 -12.08 7.21
CA PRO A 111 1.03 -13.20 8.11
C PRO A 111 2.52 -13.57 8.28
N ARG A 112 3.38 -13.13 7.35
CA ARG A 112 4.84 -13.35 7.41
C ARG A 112 5.59 -12.28 8.21
N VAL A 113 4.91 -11.22 8.62
CA VAL A 113 5.51 -10.21 9.50
C VAL A 113 5.85 -10.85 10.83
N ARG A 114 7.06 -10.58 11.31
CA ARG A 114 7.53 -11.10 12.62
C ARG A 114 6.65 -10.52 13.73
N ASP A 115 6.22 -11.40 14.66
CA ASP A 115 5.37 -11.03 15.81
C ASP A 115 4.09 -10.28 15.41
N PHE A 116 3.49 -10.67 14.28
CA PHE A 116 2.29 -10.03 13.77
C PHE A 116 1.10 -10.23 14.70
N ARG A 117 0.52 -9.11 15.19
CA ARG A 117 -0.66 -9.11 16.07
C ARG A 117 -1.90 -8.51 15.41
N GLY A 118 -1.76 -8.02 14.19
CA GLY A 118 -2.77 -7.27 13.46
C GLY A 118 -2.24 -5.94 12.97
N ILE A 119 -2.99 -5.28 12.10
CA ILE A 119 -2.71 -3.92 11.64
C ILE A 119 -3.47 -2.92 12.50
N ASN A 120 -2.88 -1.75 12.73
CA ASN A 120 -3.50 -0.72 13.56
C ASN A 120 -4.85 -0.28 12.98
N GLY A 121 -5.90 -0.37 13.80
CA GLY A 121 -7.27 -0.01 13.42
C GLY A 121 -7.55 1.50 13.37
N ASP A 122 -6.60 2.35 13.80
CA ASP A 122 -6.78 3.80 13.90
C ASP A 122 -5.90 4.59 12.91
N ALA A 123 -5.25 3.91 11.98
CA ALA A 123 -4.35 4.54 10.99
C ALA A 123 -5.09 5.08 9.76
N PHE A 124 -6.27 5.68 9.98
CA PHE A 124 -7.07 6.38 8.98
C PHE A 124 -6.81 7.89 9.01
N ASP A 125 -7.11 8.57 7.90
CA ASP A 125 -6.85 10.00 7.72
C ASP A 125 -8.05 10.93 8.00
N GLY A 126 -9.15 10.42 8.51
CA GLY A 126 -10.41 11.14 8.71
C GLY A 126 -11.29 11.23 7.46
N ARG A 127 -10.84 10.68 6.33
CA ARG A 127 -11.54 10.66 5.04
C ARG A 127 -11.60 9.28 4.40
N GLY A 128 -11.47 8.25 5.21
CA GLY A 128 -11.58 6.87 4.76
C GLY A 128 -10.36 6.31 4.02
N ASN A 129 -9.20 6.97 4.04
CA ASN A 129 -7.97 6.38 3.52
C ASN A 129 -7.16 5.75 4.66
N TYR A 130 -6.57 4.60 4.38
CA TYR A 130 -5.81 3.82 5.36
C TYR A 130 -4.32 3.82 5.03
N SER A 131 -3.47 4.03 6.05
CA SER A 131 -2.01 4.04 5.90
C SER A 131 -1.36 2.92 6.70
N LEU A 132 -0.56 2.09 6.05
CA LEU A 132 0.17 0.97 6.64
C LEU A 132 1.68 1.17 6.45
N GLY A 133 2.45 1.17 7.53
CA GLY A 133 3.91 1.12 7.51
C GLY A 133 4.41 -0.31 7.65
N LEU A 134 5.26 -0.75 6.73
CA LEU A 134 5.97 -2.01 6.80
C LEU A 134 7.44 -1.73 7.05
N THR A 135 8.06 -2.48 7.95
CA THR A 135 9.47 -2.31 8.33
C THR A 135 10.43 -2.99 7.36
N GLU A 136 9.98 -4.08 6.72
CA GLU A 136 10.82 -4.93 5.88
C GLU A 136 10.12 -5.33 4.59
N GLN A 137 10.86 -5.27 3.46
CA GLN A 137 10.34 -5.74 2.16
C GLN A 137 10.35 -7.27 2.01
N LEU A 138 11.07 -8.00 2.88
CA LEU A 138 11.20 -9.47 2.85
C LEU A 138 9.91 -10.25 3.10
N ILE A 139 8.88 -9.58 3.63
CA ILE A 139 7.57 -10.21 3.82
C ILE A 139 6.92 -10.63 2.51
N PHE A 140 7.31 -9.99 1.39
CA PHE A 140 6.81 -10.34 0.07
C PHE A 140 7.57 -11.52 -0.51
N PRO A 141 6.88 -12.60 -0.95
CA PRO A 141 7.52 -13.81 -1.47
C PRO A 141 8.27 -13.59 -2.78
N GLU A 142 7.97 -12.51 -3.50
CA GLU A 142 8.61 -12.14 -4.76
C GLU A 142 10.05 -11.66 -4.60
N ILE A 143 10.47 -11.39 -3.36
CA ILE A 143 11.81 -10.91 -3.04
C ILE A 143 12.57 -12.01 -2.29
N SER A 144 13.72 -12.40 -2.81
CA SER A 144 14.66 -13.31 -2.14
C SER A 144 15.73 -12.52 -1.39
N TYR A 145 16.18 -13.07 -0.26
CA TYR A 145 17.21 -12.46 0.59
C TYR A 145 18.52 -12.19 -0.17
N GLU A 146 18.87 -13.05 -1.13
CA GLU A 146 20.09 -12.94 -1.94
C GLU A 146 20.10 -11.72 -2.90
N GLN A 147 18.92 -11.19 -3.22
CA GLN A 147 18.77 -10.09 -4.18
C GLN A 147 18.73 -8.71 -3.52
N ILE A 148 18.70 -8.67 -2.19
CA ILE A 148 18.53 -7.44 -1.42
C ILE A 148 19.89 -6.89 -0.98
N ASP A 149 20.10 -5.59 -1.26
CA ASP A 149 21.28 -4.88 -0.73
C ASP A 149 21.09 -4.55 0.76
N LYS A 150 19.87 -4.16 1.15
CA LYS A 150 19.53 -3.71 2.50
C LYS A 150 18.04 -3.88 2.78
N LEU A 151 17.71 -4.18 4.04
CA LEU A 151 16.33 -4.13 4.53
C LEU A 151 15.82 -2.69 4.51
N ARG A 152 14.66 -2.49 3.88
CA ARG A 152 14.01 -1.18 3.79
C ARG A 152 12.53 -1.30 4.09
N GLY A 153 12.04 -0.33 4.83
CA GLY A 153 10.62 -0.16 5.06
C GLY A 153 9.91 0.47 3.87
N MET A 154 8.60 0.29 3.85
CA MET A 154 7.72 0.92 2.86
C MET A 154 6.41 1.35 3.49
N ASN A 155 5.83 2.38 2.94
CA ASN A 155 4.48 2.84 3.30
C ASN A 155 3.50 2.42 2.21
N ILE A 156 2.40 1.82 2.61
CA ILE A 156 1.30 1.42 1.74
C ILE A 156 0.08 2.23 2.14
N VAL A 157 -0.47 2.99 1.20
CA VAL A 157 -1.68 3.77 1.41
C VAL A 157 -2.80 3.18 0.56
N ILE A 158 -3.88 2.78 1.20
CA ILE A 158 -5.10 2.29 0.55
C ILE A 158 -6.09 3.44 0.51
N CYS A 159 -6.33 3.96 -0.69
CA CYS A 159 -7.30 5.03 -0.89
C CYS A 159 -8.65 4.43 -1.23
N THR A 160 -9.68 4.85 -0.49
CA THR A 160 -11.06 4.42 -0.71
C THR A 160 -11.94 5.60 -1.13
N THR A 161 -13.17 5.32 -1.52
CA THR A 161 -14.20 6.33 -1.78
C THR A 161 -15.15 6.51 -0.60
N ALA A 162 -14.82 5.94 0.56
CA ALA A 162 -15.59 6.12 1.79
C ALA A 162 -15.58 7.58 2.23
N ASN A 163 -16.65 8.03 2.83
CA ASN A 163 -16.77 9.39 3.39
C ASN A 163 -16.27 9.45 4.83
N THR A 164 -16.36 8.34 5.56
CA THR A 164 -15.96 8.22 6.97
C THR A 164 -14.95 7.09 7.17
N ASP A 165 -14.17 7.17 8.23
CA ASP A 165 -13.20 6.14 8.58
C ASP A 165 -13.88 4.83 9.01
N GLU A 166 -15.08 4.91 9.58
CA GLU A 166 -15.89 3.74 9.98
C GLU A 166 -16.29 2.92 8.75
N GLU A 167 -16.77 3.58 7.70
CA GLU A 167 -17.12 2.91 6.43
C GLU A 167 -15.91 2.23 5.81
N ALA A 168 -14.75 2.91 5.82
CA ALA A 168 -13.50 2.38 5.29
C ALA A 168 -12.96 1.21 6.12
N LYS A 169 -13.04 1.30 7.45
CA LYS A 169 -12.63 0.23 8.36
C LYS A 169 -13.47 -1.03 8.14
N GLU A 170 -14.79 -0.87 8.01
CA GLU A 170 -15.68 -1.99 7.73
C GLU A 170 -15.41 -2.59 6.35
N LEU A 171 -15.23 -1.76 5.31
CA LEU A 171 -14.85 -2.20 3.98
C LEU A 171 -13.58 -3.08 4.03
N LEU A 172 -12.52 -2.60 4.67
CA LEU A 172 -11.26 -3.33 4.76
C LEU A 172 -11.39 -4.61 5.61
N THR A 173 -12.17 -4.58 6.69
CA THR A 173 -12.45 -5.76 7.54
C THR A 173 -13.13 -6.85 6.74
N LEU A 174 -14.19 -6.53 6.01
CA LEU A 174 -14.91 -7.48 5.14
C LEU A 174 -14.04 -7.99 4.00
N MET A 175 -13.11 -7.18 3.50
CA MET A 175 -12.12 -7.59 2.52
C MET A 175 -11.09 -8.59 3.09
N GLY A 176 -10.97 -8.67 4.42
CA GLY A 176 -10.06 -9.60 5.10
C GLY A 176 -8.79 -8.94 5.65
N ALA A 177 -8.79 -7.62 5.82
CA ALA A 177 -7.68 -6.93 6.49
C ALA A 177 -7.64 -7.37 7.98
N PRO A 178 -6.50 -7.89 8.47
CA PRO A 178 -6.36 -8.39 9.83
C PRO A 178 -6.08 -7.26 10.81
N PHE A 179 -7.12 -6.53 11.23
CA PHE A 179 -6.99 -5.51 12.25
C PHE A 179 -6.70 -6.10 13.63
N GLU A 180 -5.92 -5.38 14.43
CA GLU A 180 -5.70 -5.68 15.85
C GLU A 180 -7.03 -5.60 16.61
N LYS A 181 -7.25 -6.59 17.49
CA LYS A 181 -8.48 -6.68 18.29
C LYS A 181 -8.39 -5.86 19.56
#